data_2f30653a6e8da02e764e4bd1721e4bfa
#
_entry.id   2f30653a6e8da02e764e4bd1721e4bfa
#
_cell.length_a   1.000
_cell.length_b   1.000
_cell.length_c   1.000
_cell.angle_alpha   90.00
_cell.angle_beta   90.00
_cell.angle_gamma   90.00
#
_symmetry.space_group_name_H-M   'P 1'
#
loop_
_entity.id
_entity.type
_entity.pdbx_description
1 polymer ?
#
loop_
_entity_poly.entity_id
_entity_poly.type
_entity_poly.pdbx_seq_one_letter_code
_entity_poly.pdbx_strand_id
1 'polypeptide(L)'
;MDDVVKNSLRHGPDGRGRFGEFGGRFVAETLMPLILELEAAYEAAKADPSFQTELDYYLKHYVGRPSPLWFAERLTRALGGAKIYFKIGRAHV
;
A
#
# COMPACT_ATOMS: atom_id res chain seq x y z
N MET A 1 -4.22 -3.33 -26.43
CA MET A 1 -4.72 -4.01 -26.02
C MET A 1 -4.63 -4.35 -24.67
N ASP A 2 -3.78 -4.86 -24.25
CA ASP A 2 -3.64 -5.24 -22.89
C ASP A 2 -3.59 -4.08 -21.95
N ASP A 3 -3.28 -2.91 -22.46
CA ASP A 3 -3.19 -1.73 -21.63
C ASP A 3 -4.49 -1.41 -20.93
N VAL A 4 -5.58 -1.69 -21.58
CA VAL A 4 -6.88 -1.41 -20.98
C VAL A 4 -7.08 -2.21 -19.72
N VAL A 5 -6.61 -3.45 -19.73
CA VAL A 5 -6.74 -4.31 -18.56
C VAL A 5 -5.87 -3.85 -17.42
N LYS A 6 -4.69 -3.31 -17.75
CA LYS A 6 -3.75 -2.90 -16.72
C LYS A 6 -4.18 -1.65 -15.98
N ASN A 7 -4.92 -0.77 -16.63
CA ASN A 7 -5.34 0.47 -16.01
C ASN A 7 -6.67 0.28 -15.28
N SER A 8 -6.61 -0.28 -14.10
CA SER A 8 -7.79 -0.58 -13.32
C SER A 8 -7.49 -0.39 -11.85
N LEU A 9 -8.53 -0.49 -11.03
CA LEU A 9 -8.37 -0.35 -9.58
C LEU A 9 -7.46 -1.43 -9.02
N ARG A 10 -7.41 -2.58 -9.67
CA ARG A 10 -6.60 -3.67 -9.16
C ARG A 10 -5.12 -3.48 -9.44
N HIS A 11 -4.80 -2.86 -10.56
CA HIS A 11 -3.40 -2.78 -10.99
C HIS A 11 -2.74 -1.44 -10.66
N GLY A 12 -3.42 -0.61 -9.89
CA GLY A 12 -2.83 0.63 -9.47
C GLY A 12 -3.00 1.74 -10.51
N PRO A 13 -2.44 2.91 -10.22
CA PRO A 13 -2.64 4.05 -11.11
C PRO A 13 -1.74 3.99 -12.33
N ASP A 14 -2.19 4.61 -13.42
CA ASP A 14 -1.36 4.77 -14.59
C ASP A 14 -0.51 6.04 -14.42
N GLY A 15 0.18 6.44 -15.50
CA GLY A 15 1.06 7.60 -15.41
C GLY A 15 0.37 8.91 -15.14
N ARG A 16 -0.95 8.95 -15.29
CA ARG A 16 -1.73 10.16 -15.00
C ARG A 16 -2.45 10.06 -13.68
N GLY A 17 -2.16 9.04 -12.87
CA GLY A 17 -2.79 8.87 -11.59
C GLY A 17 -4.20 8.35 -11.69
N ARG A 18 -4.54 7.63 -12.74
CA ARG A 18 -5.90 7.15 -12.93
C ARG A 18 -6.00 5.65 -12.76
N PHE A 19 -7.11 5.23 -12.19
CA PHE A 19 -7.45 3.83 -12.04
C PHE A 19 -8.65 3.60 -12.97
N GLY A 20 -8.37 3.30 -14.24
CA GLY A 20 -9.43 3.22 -15.22
C GLY A 20 -10.02 4.59 -15.48
N GLU A 21 -11.29 4.74 -15.21
CA GLU A 21 -11.95 6.04 -15.39
C GLU A 21 -11.93 6.86 -14.10
N PHE A 22 -11.36 6.34 -13.04
CA PHE A 22 -11.36 7.03 -11.75
C PHE A 22 -9.98 7.61 -11.44
N GLY A 23 -9.93 8.55 -10.49
CA GLY A 23 -8.68 9.10 -10.06
C GLY A 23 -8.28 10.34 -10.82
N GLY A 24 -6.98 10.60 -10.85
CA GLY A 24 -6.43 11.78 -11.50
C GLY A 24 -5.75 12.69 -10.50
N ARG A 25 -5.28 13.84 -11.00
CA ARG A 25 -4.61 14.82 -10.14
C ARG A 25 -5.41 16.11 -10.17
N PHE A 26 -6.42 16.18 -9.35
CA PHE A 26 -7.30 17.34 -9.32
C PHE A 26 -6.95 18.23 -8.13
N VAL A 27 -5.92 19.05 -8.32
CA VAL A 27 -5.48 20.00 -7.31
C VAL A 27 -5.48 21.39 -7.92
N ALA A 28 -5.35 22.41 -7.06
CA ALA A 28 -5.26 23.78 -7.54
C ALA A 28 -4.07 23.90 -8.50
N GLU A 29 -4.25 24.66 -9.57
CA GLU A 29 -3.22 24.77 -10.59
C GLU A 29 -1.92 25.31 -10.02
N THR A 30 -2.00 26.17 -9.02
CA THR A 30 -0.79 26.73 -8.40
C THR A 30 0.02 25.68 -7.68
N LEU A 31 -0.59 24.55 -7.31
CA LEU A 31 0.13 23.47 -6.62
C LEU A 31 0.68 22.43 -7.57
N MET A 32 0.29 22.49 -8.83
CA MET A 32 0.67 21.44 -9.78
C MET A 32 2.18 21.27 -9.93
N PRO A 33 2.98 22.35 -10.05
CA PRO A 33 4.42 22.15 -10.16
C PRO A 33 5.01 21.39 -8.97
N LEU A 34 4.51 21.66 -7.77
CA LEU A 34 4.99 20.98 -6.59
C LEU A 34 4.57 19.51 -6.59
N ILE A 35 3.36 19.23 -7.06
CA ILE A 35 2.86 17.84 -7.13
C ILE A 35 3.69 17.05 -8.14
N LEU A 36 4.03 17.66 -9.28
CA LEU A 36 4.84 16.98 -10.26
C LEU A 36 6.25 16.73 -9.76
N GLU A 37 6.77 17.66 -8.97
CA GLU A 37 8.09 17.49 -8.38
C GLU A 37 8.06 16.35 -7.38
N LEU A 38 6.99 16.25 -6.60
CA LEU A 38 6.82 15.16 -5.64
C LEU A 38 6.74 13.83 -6.36
N GLU A 39 6.02 13.78 -7.47
CA GLU A 39 5.90 12.55 -8.24
C GLU A 39 7.25 12.07 -8.73
N ALA A 40 8.07 12.99 -9.23
CA ALA A 40 9.41 12.63 -9.71
C ALA A 40 10.28 12.12 -8.56
N ALA A 41 10.19 12.76 -7.41
CA ALA A 41 10.96 12.34 -6.24
C ALA A 41 10.51 10.96 -5.76
N TYR A 42 9.23 10.71 -5.82
CA TYR A 42 8.69 9.41 -5.40
C TYR A 42 9.13 8.30 -6.32
N GLU A 43 9.13 8.56 -7.64
CA GLU A 43 9.58 7.54 -8.59
C GLU A 43 11.06 7.22 -8.37
N ALA A 44 11.86 8.25 -8.09
CA ALA A 44 13.27 8.02 -7.81
C ALA A 44 13.45 7.23 -6.52
N ALA A 45 12.65 7.53 -5.50
CA ALA A 45 12.74 6.83 -4.23
C ALA A 45 12.34 5.37 -4.36
N LYS A 46 11.32 5.09 -5.18
CA LYS A 46 10.88 3.71 -5.37
C LYS A 46 11.98 2.86 -6.01
N ALA A 47 12.82 3.47 -6.81
CA ALA A 47 13.89 2.76 -7.47
C ALA A 47 15.14 2.64 -6.60
N ASP A 48 15.15 3.28 -5.44
CA ASP A 48 16.31 3.30 -4.55
C ASP A 48 16.17 2.23 -3.47
N PRO A 49 17.01 1.20 -3.48
CA PRO A 49 16.91 0.15 -2.48
C PRO A 49 17.09 0.65 -1.05
N SER A 50 17.90 1.69 -0.85
CA SER A 50 18.12 2.20 0.50
C SER A 50 16.86 2.85 1.06
N PHE A 51 16.04 3.46 0.19
CA PHE A 51 14.78 4.04 0.62
C PHE A 51 13.84 2.93 1.11
N GLN A 52 13.75 1.85 0.36
CA GLN A 52 12.88 0.75 0.75
C GLN A 52 13.35 0.09 2.04
N THR A 53 14.65 -0.05 2.19
CA THR A 53 15.21 -0.66 3.40
C THR A 53 14.90 0.19 4.63
N GLU A 54 15.02 1.50 4.51
CA GLU A 54 14.76 2.39 5.63
C GLU A 54 13.26 2.43 5.94
N LEU A 55 12.44 2.44 4.92
CA LEU A 55 10.99 2.42 5.10
C LEU A 55 10.57 1.14 5.82
N ASP A 56 11.09 0.00 5.39
CA ASP A 56 10.76 -1.28 6.02
C ASP A 56 11.20 -1.30 7.46
N TYR A 57 12.35 -0.70 7.76
CA TYR A 57 12.84 -0.65 9.13
C TYR A 57 11.87 0.11 10.02
N TYR A 58 11.41 1.27 9.59
CA TYR A 58 10.49 2.05 10.40
C TYR A 58 9.09 1.46 10.45
N LEU A 59 8.64 0.82 9.38
CA LEU A 59 7.36 0.14 9.42
C LEU A 59 7.38 -0.97 10.46
N LYS A 60 8.48 -1.71 10.54
CA LYS A 60 8.58 -2.83 11.47
C LYS A 60 8.81 -2.38 12.90
N HIS A 61 9.71 -1.44 13.12
CA HIS A 61 10.17 -1.12 14.48
C HIS A 61 9.50 0.07 15.11
N TYR A 62 8.93 0.95 14.33
CA TYR A 62 8.27 2.13 14.88
C TYR A 62 6.76 2.06 14.68
N VAL A 63 6.31 1.86 13.46
CA VAL A 63 4.88 1.85 13.15
C VAL A 63 4.24 0.54 13.54
N GLY A 64 4.96 -0.56 13.43
CA GLY A 64 4.43 -1.88 13.73
C GLY A 64 3.56 -2.43 12.62
N ARG A 65 3.97 -2.24 11.38
CA ARG A 65 3.23 -2.71 10.21
C ARG A 65 4.15 -3.50 9.30
N PRO A 66 3.67 -4.60 8.74
CA PRO A 66 2.36 -5.18 8.97
C PRO A 66 2.28 -5.78 10.37
N SER A 67 1.08 -5.77 10.94
CA SER A 67 0.88 -6.38 12.25
C SER A 67 1.00 -7.90 12.10
N PRO A 68 1.43 -8.60 13.15
CA PRO A 68 1.66 -10.04 13.03
C PRO A 68 0.36 -10.83 12.95
N LEU A 69 0.47 -12.02 12.34
CA LEU A 69 -0.60 -12.99 12.36
C LEU A 69 -0.32 -13.95 13.50
N TRP A 70 -1.35 -14.31 14.22
CA TRP A 70 -1.22 -15.27 15.31
C TRP A 70 -2.14 -16.45 15.05
N PHE A 71 -1.56 -17.66 15.08
CA PHE A 71 -2.34 -18.88 14.85
C PHE A 71 -3.10 -19.24 16.13
N ALA A 72 -4.43 -19.23 16.03
CA ALA A 72 -5.28 -19.56 17.18
C ALA A 72 -5.40 -21.06 17.26
N GLU A 73 -4.42 -21.70 17.88
CA GLU A 73 -4.32 -23.16 17.89
C GLU A 73 -5.46 -23.84 18.63
N ARG A 74 -5.79 -23.33 19.79
CA ARG A 74 -6.87 -23.97 20.57
C ARG A 74 -8.21 -23.82 19.88
N LEU A 75 -8.49 -22.64 19.37
CA LEU A 75 -9.77 -22.40 18.70
C LEU A 75 -9.87 -23.23 17.43
N THR A 76 -8.78 -23.31 16.68
CA THR A 76 -8.76 -24.12 15.47
C THR A 76 -9.07 -25.57 15.81
N ARG A 77 -8.45 -26.08 16.86
CA ARG A 77 -8.66 -27.47 17.26
C ARG A 77 -10.08 -27.70 17.77
N ALA A 78 -10.61 -26.75 18.53
CA ALA A 78 -11.94 -26.89 19.10
C ALA A 78 -13.02 -26.91 18.03
N LEU A 79 -12.85 -26.13 16.96
CA LEU A 79 -13.84 -26.06 15.90
C LEU A 79 -13.68 -27.18 14.87
N GLY A 80 -12.50 -27.76 14.77
CA GLY A 80 -12.29 -28.93 13.93
C GLY A 80 -12.36 -28.69 12.44
N GLY A 81 -12.26 -27.43 12.01
CA GLY A 81 -12.36 -27.10 10.60
C GLY A 81 -11.13 -26.38 10.10
N ALA A 82 -11.33 -25.23 9.49
CA ALA A 82 -10.25 -24.46 8.91
C ALA A 82 -9.29 -23.96 9.97
N LYS A 83 -8.06 -23.66 9.56
CA LYS A 83 -7.09 -23.05 10.43
C LYS A 83 -7.47 -21.58 10.63
N ILE A 84 -7.52 -21.16 11.87
CA ILE A 84 -7.97 -19.82 12.23
C ILE A 84 -6.79 -18.97 12.68
N TYR A 85 -6.64 -17.82 12.08
CA TYR A 85 -5.58 -16.88 12.41
C TYR A 85 -6.17 -15.55 12.82
N PHE A 86 -5.57 -14.91 13.80
CA PHE A 86 -5.97 -13.57 14.21
C PHE A 86 -4.98 -12.57 13.63
N LYS A 87 -5.51 -11.52 13.04
CA LYS A 87 -4.71 -10.40 12.56
C LYS A 87 -4.92 -9.25 13.52
N ILE A 88 -3.84 -8.78 14.13
CA ILE A 88 -3.95 -7.71 15.11
C ILE A 88 -4.40 -6.44 14.42
N GLY A 89 -5.50 -5.89 14.89
CA GLY A 89 -5.99 -4.61 14.41
C GLY A 89 -5.42 -3.52 15.29
N ARG A 90 -5.05 -2.41 14.67
CA ARG A 90 -4.54 -1.28 15.41
C ARG A 90 -5.43 -0.09 15.10
N ALA A 91 -6.07 0.42 16.13
CA ALA A 91 -6.96 1.55 15.98
C ALA A 91 -6.32 2.77 16.61
N HIS A 92 -6.59 3.92 16.02
CA HIS A 92 -6.15 5.17 16.59
C HIS A 92 -7.31 5.77 17.33
N VAL A 93 -7.06 6.19 18.53
CA VAL A 93 -8.11 6.72 19.36
C VAL A 93 -7.86 8.18 19.61
#